data_babed8e2ded51c52466415479f3804a2
#
_entry.id   babed8e2ded51c52466415479f3804a2
#
_cell.length_a   1.000
_cell.length_b   1.000
_cell.length_c   1.000
_cell.angle_alpha   90.00
_cell.angle_beta   90.00
_cell.angle_gamma   90.00
#
_symmetry.space_group_name_H-M   'P 1'
#
loop_
_entity.id
_entity.type
_entity.pdbx_description
1 polymer ?
#
loop_
_entity_poly.entity_id
_entity_poly.type
_entity_poly.pdbx_seq_one_letter_code
_entity_poly.pdbx_strand_id
1 'polypeptide(L)' 'MAKIKVTQIKSKIGATTRQKNTLVALGLRKMQATVEHEATPQIEGMVAKVLHLVAVER' A
#
# COMPACT_ATOMS: atom_id res chain seq x y z
N MET A 1 -20.08 -0.75 -0.11
CA MET A 1 -18.90 -0.37 -0.87
C MET A 1 -17.74 -1.26 -0.48
N ALA A 2 -16.90 -1.62 -1.42
CA ALA A 2 -15.82 -2.56 -1.16
C ALA A 2 -14.68 -1.87 -0.40
N LYS A 3 -14.14 -2.58 0.58
CA LYS A 3 -12.94 -2.13 1.30
C LYS A 3 -11.83 -3.13 1.05
N ILE A 4 -10.61 -2.63 1.05
CA ILE A 4 -9.43 -3.48 0.90
C ILE A 4 -8.52 -3.27 2.10
N LYS A 5 -7.84 -4.33 2.49
CA LYS A 5 -6.78 -4.26 3.51
C LYS A 5 -5.44 -4.36 2.80
N VAL A 6 -4.57 -3.43 3.09
CA VAL A 6 -3.25 -3.38 2.49
C VAL A 6 -2.23 -3.56 3.60
N THR A 7 -1.38 -4.56 3.46
CA THR A 7 -0.34 -4.88 4.44
C THR A 7 1.02 -4.78 3.78
N GLN A 8 1.92 -4.05 4.37
CA GLN A 8 3.30 -3.97 3.88
C GLN A 8 4.02 -5.27 4.24
N ILE A 9 4.35 -6.07 3.23
CA ILE A 9 4.99 -7.37 3.45
C ILE A 9 6.48 -7.34 3.18
N LYS A 10 6.98 -6.29 2.52
CA LYS A 10 8.40 -6.16 2.23
C LYS A 10 8.89 -4.80 2.68
N SER A 11 10.19 -4.74 3.05
CA SER A 11 10.80 -3.49 3.43
C SER A 11 10.79 -2.50 2.26
N LYS A 12 10.59 -1.23 2.58
CA LYS A 12 10.69 -0.16 1.59
C LYS A 12 12.13 0.22 1.28
N ILE A 13 13.09 -0.41 1.94
CA ILE A 13 14.50 -0.22 1.62
C ILE A 13 14.72 -0.72 0.19
N GLY A 14 15.31 0.14 -0.65
CA GLY A 14 15.48 -0.18 -2.07
C GLY A 14 14.32 0.24 -2.95
N ALA A 15 13.18 0.62 -2.37
CA ALA A 15 12.08 1.18 -3.14
C ALA A 15 12.42 2.58 -3.63
N THR A 16 11.82 2.99 -4.75
CA THR A 16 12.00 4.34 -5.25
C THR A 16 11.33 5.35 -4.31
N THR A 17 11.74 6.61 -4.41
CA THR A 17 11.12 7.67 -3.61
C THR A 17 9.62 7.73 -3.85
N ARG A 18 9.18 7.55 -5.09
CA ARG A 18 7.75 7.53 -5.42
C ARG A 18 7.03 6.40 -4.69
N GLN A 19 7.62 5.22 -4.66
CA GLN A 19 7.03 4.08 -3.97
C GLN A 19 6.96 4.31 -2.48
N LYS A 20 8.02 4.87 -1.89
CA LYS A 20 8.02 5.21 -0.46
C LYS A 20 6.93 6.22 -0.14
N ASN A 21 6.80 7.25 -0.98
CA ASN A 21 5.77 8.26 -0.78
C ASN A 21 4.36 7.67 -0.92
N THR A 22 4.18 6.75 -1.85
CA THR A 22 2.90 6.06 -2.03
C THR A 22 2.56 5.25 -0.79
N LEU A 23 3.53 4.54 -0.22
CA LEU A 23 3.32 3.77 1.00
C LEU A 23 2.93 4.69 2.16
N VAL A 24 3.60 5.81 2.30
CA VAL A 24 3.28 6.78 3.35
C VAL A 24 1.88 7.34 3.15
N ALA A 25 1.50 7.64 1.91
CA ALA A 25 0.17 8.15 1.60
C ALA A 25 -0.91 7.12 1.91
N LEU A 26 -0.59 5.82 1.78
CA LEU A 26 -1.50 4.75 2.17
C LEU A 26 -1.53 4.52 3.69
N GLY A 27 -0.60 5.10 4.42
CA GLY A 27 -0.50 4.92 5.86
C GLY A 27 0.41 3.78 6.29
N LEU A 28 1.15 3.19 5.37
CA LEU A 28 2.03 2.05 5.63
C LEU A 28 3.43 2.55 5.99
N ARG A 29 3.61 2.93 7.24
CA ARG A 29 4.89 3.51 7.68
C ARG A 29 5.84 2.48 8.26
N LYS A 30 5.33 1.32 8.65
CA LYS A 30 6.15 0.28 9.27
C LYS A 30 5.97 -1.03 8.53
N MET A 31 6.99 -1.88 8.62
CA MET A 31 6.91 -3.24 8.10
C MET A 31 5.72 -3.97 8.74
N GLN A 32 4.98 -4.69 7.92
CA GLN A 32 3.81 -5.47 8.33
C GLN A 32 2.65 -4.61 8.86
N ALA A 33 2.70 -3.30 8.67
CA ALA A 33 1.57 -2.45 9.00
C ALA A 33 0.39 -2.78 8.08
N THR A 34 -0.79 -2.88 8.65
CA THR A 34 -2.01 -3.14 7.89
C THR A 34 -2.92 -1.94 7.99
N VAL A 35 -3.43 -1.48 6.87
CA VAL A 35 -4.39 -0.39 6.82
C VAL A 35 -5.57 -0.79 5.95
N GLU A 36 -6.73 -0.24 6.25
CA GLU A 36 -7.95 -0.49 5.50
C GLU A 36 -8.33 0.77 4.74
N HIS A 37 -8.62 0.61 3.46
CA HIS A 37 -9.04 1.71 2.60
C HIS A 37 -10.27 1.31 1.79
N GLU A 38 -11.03 2.30 1.37
CA GLU A 38 -12.07 2.04 0.40
C GLU A 38 -11.44 1.77 -0.98
N ALA A 39 -12.01 0.83 -1.71
CA ALA A 39 -11.50 0.44 -3.01
C ALA A 39 -11.92 1.44 -4.09
N THR A 40 -11.43 2.67 -3.99
CA THR A 40 -11.65 3.69 -5.01
C THR A 40 -10.61 3.56 -6.11
N PRO A 41 -10.89 4.06 -7.32
CA PRO A 41 -9.89 4.05 -8.39
C PRO A 41 -8.57 4.69 -7.99
N GLN A 42 -8.63 5.75 -7.19
CA GLN A 42 -7.44 6.43 -6.72
C GLN A 42 -6.60 5.53 -5.82
N ILE A 43 -7.23 4.88 -4.85
CA ILE A 43 -6.55 3.97 -3.93
C ILE A 43 -6.02 2.76 -4.69
N GLU A 44 -6.79 2.19 -5.59
CA GLU A 44 -6.33 1.05 -6.38
C GLU A 44 -5.13 1.41 -7.24
N GLY A 45 -5.11 2.61 -7.81
CA GLY A 45 -3.95 3.09 -8.57
C GLY A 45 -2.70 3.22 -7.72
N MET A 46 -2.84 3.70 -6.49
CA MET A 46 -1.72 3.81 -5.56
C MET A 46 -1.21 2.43 -5.16
N VAL A 47 -2.12 1.51 -4.85
CA VAL A 47 -1.77 0.14 -4.49
C VAL A 47 -1.05 -0.55 -5.64
N ALA A 48 -1.52 -0.36 -6.86
CA ALA A 48 -0.90 -0.97 -8.03
C ALA A 48 0.56 -0.58 -8.19
N LYS A 49 0.92 0.63 -7.79
CA LYS A 49 2.31 1.11 -7.87
C LYS A 49 3.23 0.39 -6.90
N VAL A 50 2.70 -0.16 -5.82
CA VAL A 50 3.49 -0.80 -4.78
C VAL A 50 3.08 -2.25 -4.54
N LEU A 51 2.39 -2.87 -5.49
CA LEU A 51 1.90 -4.25 -5.34
C LEU A 51 3.00 -5.23 -4.96
N HIS A 52 4.21 -5.00 -5.45
CA HIS A 52 5.33 -5.89 -5.14
C HIS A 52 5.83 -5.72 -3.71
N LEU A 53 5.38 -4.71 -3.00
CA LEU A 53 5.79 -4.43 -1.62
C LEU A 53 4.69 -4.72 -0.61
N VAL A 54 3.47 -4.94 -1.07
CA VAL A 54 2.32 -5.10 -0.19
C VAL A 54 1.48 -6.31 -0.58
N ALA A 55 0.70 -6.79 0.38
CA ALA A 55 -0.35 -7.77 0.12
C ALA A 55 -1.69 -7.05 0.26
N VAL A 56 -2.58 -7.31 -0.67
CA VAL A 56 -3.92 -6.71 -0.67
C VAL A 56 -4.94 -7.81 -0.41
N GLU A 57 -5.77 -7.60 0.58
CA GLU A 57 -6.86 -8.50 0.91
C GLU A 57 -8.18 -7.78 0.62
N ARG A 58 -9.02 -8.42 -0.16
CA ARG A 58 -10.30 -7.86 -0.59
C ARG A 58 -11.47 -8.57 0.05
#